data_4acbf0851cb26336a23af79636c9cd72
#
_entry.id   4acbf0851cb26336a23af79636c9cd72
#
_cell.length_a   1.000
_cell.length_b   1.000
_cell.length_c   1.000
_cell.angle_alpha   90.00
_cell.angle_beta   90.00
_cell.angle_gamma   90.00
#
_symmetry.space_group_name_H-M   'P 1'
#
loop_
_entity.id
_entity.type
_entity.pdbx_description
1 polymer ?
#
loop_
_entity_poly.entity_id
_entity_poly.type
_entity_poly.pdbx_seq_one_letter_code
_entity_poly.pdbx_strand_id
1 'polypeptide(L)'
;VRCRLSLNKRYGCLSREEAVSLAEAYGCSLGEEGPAVVLECPDCAVARRAALARPAESPRDKPLEMRERSVVTMDALTARLLANLAMSRPLSRVLEPFVGSGAIAAEAERYGAYVVGVDIDISMLRRAARNTSADLVQADSRILPFRRAFDAAVGDAPYGRMSVVEGDVEGLVRQFLDEAMSVVKGRVVLALPIYFDAPQLRSCAMYIHGGLYRVIALAQSGGGPS
;
A
#
# COMPACT_ATOMS: atom_id res chain seq x y z
N VAL A 1 17.93 15.56 -11.43
CA VAL A 1 17.26 16.70 -10.76
C VAL A 1 17.07 16.37 -9.29
N ARG A 2 17.35 17.35 -8.42
CA ARG A 2 17.16 17.22 -6.97
C ARG A 2 15.76 17.65 -6.58
N CYS A 3 15.03 16.78 -5.90
CA CYS A 3 13.65 16.98 -5.47
C CYS A 3 13.57 16.81 -3.96
N ARG A 4 13.30 17.89 -3.26
CA ARG A 4 13.29 17.92 -1.79
C ARG A 4 11.91 17.53 -1.25
N LEU A 5 11.88 16.58 -0.31
CA LEU A 5 10.71 16.15 0.42
C LEU A 5 10.84 16.50 1.91
N SER A 6 9.97 17.37 2.40
CA SER A 6 9.85 17.63 3.83
C SER A 6 9.06 16.49 4.47
N LEU A 7 9.65 15.81 5.45
CA LEU A 7 9.00 14.70 6.13
C LEU A 7 7.87 15.18 7.05
N ASN A 8 6.81 14.41 7.12
CA ASN A 8 5.72 14.67 8.05
C ASN A 8 6.13 14.31 9.48
N LYS A 9 6.26 15.30 10.34
CA LYS A 9 6.71 15.10 11.74
C LYS A 9 5.80 14.18 12.53
N ARG A 10 4.48 14.21 12.29
CA ARG A 10 3.50 13.36 12.98
C ARG A 10 3.62 11.89 12.58
N TYR A 11 4.02 11.63 11.35
CA TYR A 11 4.15 10.28 10.77
C TYR A 11 5.57 10.04 10.26
N GLY A 12 6.57 10.43 11.05
CA GLY A 12 7.98 10.43 10.62
C GLY A 12 8.46 9.08 10.09
N CYS A 13 8.11 7.97 10.75
CA CYS A 13 8.41 6.61 10.31
C CYS A 13 7.84 6.36 8.89
N LEU A 14 6.54 6.52 8.71
CA LEU A 14 5.86 6.27 7.43
C LEU A 14 6.28 7.25 6.34
N SER A 15 6.46 8.52 6.69
CA SER A 15 6.87 9.55 5.73
C SER A 15 8.27 9.29 5.17
N ARG A 16 9.17 8.79 6.02
CA ARG A 16 10.52 8.39 5.61
C ARG A 16 10.48 7.12 4.76
N GLU A 17 9.72 6.12 5.19
CA GLU A 17 9.56 4.86 4.46
C GLU A 17 8.93 5.09 3.08
N GLU A 18 7.96 6.01 2.98
CA GLU A 18 7.38 6.44 1.70
C GLU A 18 8.45 7.05 0.78
N ALA A 19 9.29 7.96 1.30
CA ALA A 19 10.35 8.58 0.50
C ALA A 19 11.38 7.54 0.00
N VAL A 20 11.76 6.58 0.84
CA VAL A 20 12.62 5.45 0.46
C VAL A 20 11.97 4.62 -0.64
N SER A 21 10.70 4.24 -0.45
CA SER A 21 9.96 3.43 -1.42
C SER A 21 9.81 4.11 -2.79
N LEU A 22 9.58 5.42 -2.79
CA LEU A 22 9.54 6.22 -4.04
C LEU A 22 10.91 6.26 -4.72
N ALA A 23 11.99 6.44 -3.95
CA ALA A 23 13.34 6.42 -4.50
C ALA A 23 13.66 5.07 -5.15
N GLU A 24 13.43 3.98 -4.43
CA GLU A 24 13.66 2.62 -4.93
C GLU A 24 12.82 2.29 -6.16
N ALA A 25 11.52 2.64 -6.15
CA ALA A 25 10.61 2.36 -7.25
C ALA A 25 11.05 3.01 -8.56
N TYR A 26 11.67 4.19 -8.49
CA TYR A 26 12.05 4.98 -9.67
C TYR A 26 13.56 5.06 -9.90
N GLY A 27 14.35 4.30 -9.14
CA GLY A 27 15.80 4.28 -9.30
C GLY A 27 16.46 5.63 -8.97
N CYS A 28 15.87 6.40 -8.05
CA CYS A 28 16.44 7.65 -7.56
C CYS A 28 17.44 7.37 -6.43
N SER A 29 18.50 8.17 -6.34
CA SER A 29 19.30 8.17 -5.11
C SER A 29 18.60 9.01 -4.02
N LEU A 30 18.85 8.65 -2.76
CA LEU A 30 18.24 9.30 -1.60
C LEU A 30 19.32 9.88 -0.71
N GLY A 31 19.22 11.17 -0.42
CA GLY A 31 20.08 11.91 0.50
C GLY A 31 19.28 12.55 1.63
N GLU A 32 19.99 13.06 2.65
CA GLU A 32 19.36 13.76 3.78
C GLU A 32 19.84 15.21 3.83
N GLU A 33 18.90 16.13 4.06
CA GLU A 33 19.17 17.55 4.29
C GLU A 33 18.39 18.05 5.51
N GLY A 34 18.99 17.95 6.69
CA GLY A 34 18.33 18.29 7.95
C GLY A 34 17.06 17.46 8.17
N PRO A 35 15.88 18.08 8.33
CA PRO A 35 14.62 17.35 8.55
C PRO A 35 13.96 16.87 7.24
N ALA A 36 14.58 17.09 6.10
CA ALA A 36 14.09 16.71 4.78
C ALA A 36 14.93 15.59 4.18
N VAL A 37 14.36 14.88 3.23
CA VAL A 37 15.08 13.98 2.32
C VAL A 37 15.14 14.59 0.92
N VAL A 38 16.17 14.25 0.17
CA VAL A 38 16.37 14.70 -1.20
C VAL A 38 16.41 13.47 -2.10
N LEU A 39 15.52 13.44 -3.09
CA LEU A 39 15.54 12.45 -4.16
C LEU A 39 16.31 13.05 -5.35
N GLU A 40 17.31 12.34 -5.85
CA GLU A 40 17.97 12.69 -7.11
C GLU A 40 17.42 11.77 -8.19
N CYS A 41 16.51 12.30 -9.00
CA CYS A 41 15.73 11.60 -10.01
C CYS A 41 15.93 12.22 -11.40
N PRO A 42 15.52 11.53 -12.49
CA PRO A 42 15.46 12.13 -13.82
C PRO A 42 14.58 13.39 -13.87
N ASP A 43 13.45 13.36 -13.13
CA ASP A 43 12.57 14.51 -12.93
C ASP A 43 11.93 14.49 -11.54
N CYS A 44 11.23 15.56 -11.14
CA CYS A 44 10.55 15.65 -9.84
C CYS A 44 9.08 15.16 -9.85
N ALA A 45 8.62 14.51 -10.92
CA ALA A 45 7.26 13.97 -10.97
C ALA A 45 7.05 12.90 -9.88
N VAL A 46 8.10 12.13 -9.56
CA VAL A 46 8.10 11.15 -8.46
C VAL A 46 7.73 11.78 -7.12
N ALA A 47 8.30 12.94 -6.80
CA ALA A 47 8.04 13.63 -5.54
C ALA A 47 6.57 14.06 -5.39
N ARG A 48 5.87 14.37 -6.49
CA ARG A 48 4.45 14.75 -6.48
C ARG A 48 3.52 13.64 -6.03
N ARG A 49 3.95 12.39 -6.12
CA ARG A 49 3.20 11.22 -5.67
C ARG A 49 3.12 11.10 -4.15
N ALA A 50 4.03 11.75 -3.41
CA ALA A 50 4.08 11.62 -1.97
C ALA A 50 2.72 11.91 -1.31
N ALA A 51 2.27 11.00 -0.42
CA ALA A 51 1.05 11.13 0.35
C ALA A 51 1.31 11.89 1.66
N LEU A 52 2.34 11.51 2.40
CA LEU A 52 2.70 12.08 3.69
C LEU A 52 3.80 13.13 3.58
N ALA A 53 4.88 12.85 2.86
CA ALA A 53 5.94 13.83 2.64
C ALA A 53 5.46 14.98 1.75
N ARG A 54 6.04 16.16 1.91
CA ARG A 54 5.67 17.35 1.14
C ARG A 54 6.80 17.73 0.19
N PRO A 55 6.58 17.68 -1.14
CA PRO A 55 7.54 18.18 -2.10
C PRO A 55 7.71 19.71 -1.97
N ALA A 56 8.94 20.18 -2.11
CA ALA A 56 9.25 21.61 -2.03
C ALA A 56 9.07 22.33 -3.37
N GLU A 57 9.38 21.65 -4.48
CA GLU A 57 9.47 22.25 -5.82
C GLU A 57 8.12 22.24 -6.57
N SER A 58 7.17 21.43 -6.13
CA SER A 58 5.89 21.27 -6.84
C SER A 58 4.76 20.82 -5.91
N PRO A 59 3.50 21.15 -6.21
CA PRO A 59 2.39 20.62 -5.43
C PRO A 59 2.27 19.11 -5.60
N ARG A 60 1.79 18.43 -4.55
CA ARG A 60 1.39 17.02 -4.65
C ARG A 60 0.28 16.83 -5.68
N ASP A 61 0.25 15.65 -6.28
CA ASP A 61 -0.89 15.28 -7.12
C ASP A 61 -2.18 15.30 -6.30
N LYS A 62 -3.27 15.76 -6.91
CA LYS A 62 -4.57 15.77 -6.24
C LYS A 62 -4.98 14.33 -5.89
N PRO A 63 -5.65 14.10 -4.74
CA PRO A 63 -6.21 12.80 -4.42
C PRO A 63 -7.19 12.31 -5.51
N LEU A 64 -7.27 10.99 -5.72
CA LEU A 64 -8.31 10.43 -6.58
C LEU A 64 -9.67 10.52 -5.91
N GLU A 65 -10.67 10.87 -6.70
CA GLU A 65 -12.07 10.82 -6.28
C GLU A 65 -12.67 9.50 -6.71
N MET A 66 -13.14 8.73 -5.73
CA MET A 66 -13.80 7.44 -5.97
C MET A 66 -15.23 7.70 -6.44
N ARG A 67 -15.66 7.02 -7.49
CA ARG A 67 -17.04 7.09 -8.03
C ARG A 67 -18.04 6.45 -7.08
N GLU A 68 -17.65 5.30 -6.49
CA GLU A 68 -18.43 4.59 -5.50
C GLU A 68 -17.68 4.47 -4.19
N ARG A 69 -18.29 4.97 -3.12
CA ARG A 69 -17.75 4.90 -1.77
C ARG A 69 -18.64 4.04 -0.89
N SER A 70 -18.06 3.33 0.06
CA SER A 70 -18.74 2.71 1.18
C SER A 70 -18.29 3.37 2.48
N VAL A 71 -18.95 3.10 3.58
CA VAL A 71 -18.56 3.61 4.91
C VAL A 71 -17.18 3.13 5.33
N VAL A 72 -16.68 2.05 4.74
CA VAL A 72 -15.36 1.48 4.99
C VAL A 72 -14.33 1.82 3.89
N THR A 73 -14.69 2.65 2.92
CA THR A 73 -13.76 3.06 1.87
C THR A 73 -12.59 3.84 2.47
N MET A 74 -11.38 3.36 2.23
CA MET A 74 -10.15 4.04 2.63
C MET A 74 -10.06 5.45 2.01
N ASP A 75 -9.52 6.41 2.75
CA ASP A 75 -9.25 7.74 2.18
C ASP A 75 -8.11 7.68 1.14
N ALA A 76 -8.20 8.57 0.15
CA ALA A 76 -7.31 8.52 -1.01
C ALA A 76 -5.83 8.77 -0.69
N LEU A 77 -5.51 9.53 0.36
CA LEU A 77 -4.11 9.76 0.75
C LEU A 77 -3.52 8.51 1.42
N THR A 78 -4.28 7.82 2.25
CA THR A 78 -3.86 6.54 2.84
C THR A 78 -3.71 5.47 1.75
N ALA A 79 -4.66 5.38 0.80
CA ALA A 79 -4.55 4.47 -0.33
C ALA A 79 -3.28 4.73 -1.17
N ARG A 80 -2.97 6.00 -1.44
CA ARG A 80 -1.74 6.41 -2.13
C ARG A 80 -0.49 6.05 -1.34
N LEU A 81 -0.48 6.30 -0.03
CA LEU A 81 0.64 5.91 0.83
C LEU A 81 0.93 4.42 0.69
N LEU A 82 -0.10 3.57 0.79
CA LEU A 82 0.05 2.13 0.67
C LEU A 82 0.57 1.72 -0.71
N ALA A 83 0.03 2.30 -1.78
CA ALA A 83 0.51 2.06 -3.15
C ALA A 83 1.99 2.49 -3.32
N ASN A 84 2.40 3.63 -2.72
CA ASN A 84 3.79 4.07 -2.74
C ASN A 84 4.71 3.13 -1.94
N LEU A 85 4.29 2.70 -0.75
CA LEU A 85 5.04 1.76 0.09
C LEU A 85 5.21 0.39 -0.60
N ALA A 86 4.24 -0.04 -1.38
CA ALA A 86 4.32 -1.24 -2.22
C ALA A 86 5.17 -1.04 -3.49
N MET A 87 5.80 0.13 -3.67
CA MET A 87 6.61 0.47 -4.83
C MET A 87 5.84 0.36 -6.16
N SER A 88 4.55 0.69 -6.15
CA SER A 88 3.72 0.69 -7.36
C SER A 88 4.28 1.69 -8.39
N ARG A 89 4.60 1.20 -9.59
CA ARG A 89 5.24 1.96 -10.67
C ARG A 89 4.76 1.44 -12.02
N PRO A 90 5.08 2.12 -13.12
CA PRO A 90 4.73 1.62 -14.44
C PRO A 90 5.19 0.18 -14.65
N LEU A 91 4.27 -0.66 -15.15
CA LEU A 91 4.47 -2.08 -15.47
C LEU A 91 4.70 -3.01 -14.27
N SER A 92 4.71 -2.51 -13.02
CA SER A 92 4.71 -3.41 -11.85
C SER A 92 3.39 -4.17 -11.75
N ARG A 93 3.47 -5.44 -11.36
CA ARG A 93 2.32 -6.30 -11.09
C ARG A 93 2.04 -6.28 -9.59
N VAL A 94 0.91 -5.73 -9.21
CA VAL A 94 0.51 -5.54 -7.82
C VAL A 94 -0.70 -6.40 -7.50
N LEU A 95 -0.63 -7.16 -6.42
CA LEU A 95 -1.75 -7.91 -5.87
C LEU A 95 -2.40 -7.09 -4.74
N GLU A 96 -3.72 -6.89 -4.80
CA GLU A 96 -4.51 -6.34 -3.71
C GLU A 96 -5.43 -7.44 -3.15
N PRO A 97 -5.05 -8.11 -2.05
CA PRO A 97 -5.73 -9.32 -1.56
C PRO A 97 -7.04 -9.05 -0.81
N PHE A 98 -7.33 -7.80 -0.52
CA PHE A 98 -8.53 -7.32 0.16
C PHE A 98 -9.01 -6.06 -0.55
N VAL A 99 -9.40 -6.20 -1.84
CA VAL A 99 -9.60 -5.04 -2.72
C VAL A 99 -10.73 -4.12 -2.27
N GLY A 100 -11.74 -4.65 -1.59
CA GLY A 100 -12.87 -3.89 -1.11
C GLY A 100 -13.50 -3.04 -2.21
N SER A 101 -13.50 -1.70 -2.05
CA SER A 101 -13.99 -0.76 -3.07
C SER A 101 -12.95 -0.36 -4.11
N GLY A 102 -11.70 -0.87 -4.06
CA GLY A 102 -10.65 -0.63 -5.05
C GLY A 102 -9.87 0.67 -4.88
N ALA A 103 -9.81 1.24 -3.68
CA ALA A 103 -9.15 2.52 -3.46
C ALA A 103 -7.63 2.45 -3.70
N ILE A 104 -6.97 1.40 -3.20
CA ILE A 104 -5.53 1.19 -3.37
C ILE A 104 -5.24 0.83 -4.82
N ALA A 105 -6.04 -0.08 -5.42
CA ALA A 105 -5.93 -0.44 -6.84
C ALA A 105 -5.95 0.81 -7.73
N ALA A 106 -6.93 1.68 -7.55
CA ALA A 106 -7.07 2.90 -8.35
C ALA A 106 -5.85 3.84 -8.21
N GLU A 107 -5.29 4.00 -7.01
CA GLU A 107 -4.07 4.80 -6.84
C GLU A 107 -2.84 4.10 -7.44
N ALA A 108 -2.72 2.78 -7.37
CA ALA A 108 -1.62 2.05 -7.99
C ALA A 108 -1.68 2.13 -9.53
N GLU A 109 -2.86 1.93 -10.12
CA GLU A 109 -3.10 2.03 -11.57
C GLU A 109 -2.83 3.44 -12.11
N ARG A 110 -3.18 4.47 -11.33
CA ARG A 110 -2.88 5.86 -11.70
C ARG A 110 -1.42 6.08 -12.05
N TYR A 111 -0.54 5.31 -11.43
CA TYR A 111 0.91 5.38 -11.65
C TYR A 111 1.44 4.26 -12.55
N GLY A 112 0.53 3.61 -13.29
CA GLY A 112 0.85 2.67 -14.35
C GLY A 112 1.11 1.23 -13.89
N ALA A 113 0.78 0.88 -12.65
CA ALA A 113 0.84 -0.50 -12.20
C ALA A 113 -0.31 -1.32 -12.84
N TYR A 114 -0.04 -2.59 -13.11
CA TYR A 114 -1.07 -3.58 -13.40
C TYR A 114 -1.52 -4.21 -12.09
N VAL A 115 -2.81 -4.11 -11.78
CA VAL A 115 -3.35 -4.57 -10.51
C VAL A 115 -4.28 -5.76 -10.68
N VAL A 116 -4.12 -6.76 -9.82
CA VAL A 116 -5.10 -7.81 -9.62
C VAL A 116 -5.69 -7.65 -8.22
N GLY A 117 -6.99 -7.39 -8.16
CA GLY A 117 -7.74 -7.23 -6.91
C GLY A 117 -8.49 -8.51 -6.55
N VAL A 118 -8.37 -8.94 -5.31
CA VAL A 118 -9.07 -10.11 -4.77
C VAL A 118 -9.98 -9.68 -3.64
N ASP A 119 -11.17 -10.24 -3.60
CA ASP A 119 -12.08 -10.14 -2.46
C ASP A 119 -12.96 -11.39 -2.38
N ILE A 120 -13.32 -11.78 -1.17
CA ILE A 120 -14.26 -12.88 -0.97
C ILE A 120 -15.71 -12.44 -1.22
N ASP A 121 -16.00 -11.14 -1.03
CA ASP A 121 -17.33 -10.55 -1.20
C ASP A 121 -17.51 -10.02 -2.62
N ILE A 122 -18.37 -10.70 -3.38
CA ILE A 122 -18.74 -10.29 -4.74
C ILE A 122 -19.35 -8.87 -4.79
N SER A 123 -19.96 -8.40 -3.72
CA SER A 123 -20.53 -7.05 -3.66
C SER A 123 -19.44 -5.99 -3.64
N MET A 124 -18.30 -6.27 -2.99
CA MET A 124 -17.12 -5.43 -2.99
C MET A 124 -16.45 -5.41 -4.37
N LEU A 125 -16.31 -6.56 -5.02
CA LEU A 125 -15.79 -6.63 -6.39
C LEU A 125 -16.62 -5.81 -7.37
N ARG A 126 -17.95 -5.82 -7.25
CA ARG A 126 -18.83 -4.98 -8.08
C ARG A 126 -18.62 -3.49 -7.84
N ARG A 127 -18.28 -3.08 -6.60
CA ARG A 127 -17.92 -1.69 -6.29
C ARG A 127 -16.54 -1.34 -6.85
N ALA A 128 -15.56 -2.21 -6.64
CA ALA A 128 -14.22 -2.06 -7.18
C ALA A 128 -14.26 -1.87 -8.71
N ALA A 129 -15.04 -2.67 -9.44
CA ALA A 129 -15.19 -2.57 -10.90
C ALA A 129 -15.69 -1.20 -11.40
N ARG A 130 -16.26 -0.36 -10.53
CA ARG A 130 -16.66 1.01 -10.88
C ARG A 130 -15.60 2.05 -10.59
N ASN A 131 -14.60 1.68 -9.79
CA ASN A 131 -13.55 2.59 -9.31
C ASN A 131 -12.18 2.33 -9.94
N THR A 132 -11.94 1.13 -10.42
CA THR A 132 -10.64 0.67 -10.94
C THR A 132 -10.83 -0.16 -12.21
N SER A 133 -9.79 -0.27 -13.03
CA SER A 133 -9.71 -1.16 -14.19
C SER A 133 -8.94 -2.45 -13.88
N ALA A 134 -8.62 -2.69 -12.61
CA ALA A 134 -7.92 -3.89 -12.16
C ALA A 134 -8.67 -5.18 -12.56
N ASP A 135 -7.93 -6.24 -12.81
CA ASP A 135 -8.52 -7.56 -12.94
C ASP A 135 -9.03 -8.03 -11.56
N LEU A 136 -10.32 -8.32 -11.47
CA LEU A 136 -10.98 -8.65 -10.22
C LEU A 136 -11.29 -10.14 -10.12
N VAL A 137 -10.87 -10.76 -9.02
CA VAL A 137 -11.03 -12.20 -8.79
C VAL A 137 -11.74 -12.43 -7.46
N GLN A 138 -12.83 -13.20 -7.48
CA GLN A 138 -13.46 -13.66 -6.26
C GLN A 138 -12.69 -14.85 -5.70
N ALA A 139 -11.99 -14.68 -4.59
CA ALA A 139 -11.25 -15.73 -3.92
C ALA A 139 -11.02 -15.40 -2.45
N ASP A 140 -10.62 -16.42 -1.69
CA ASP A 140 -10.13 -16.26 -0.33
C ASP A 140 -8.63 -15.92 -0.37
N SER A 141 -8.25 -14.83 0.26
CA SER A 141 -6.85 -14.37 0.32
C SER A 141 -5.91 -15.34 1.06
N ARG A 142 -6.46 -16.30 1.80
CA ARG A 142 -5.72 -17.38 2.45
C ARG A 142 -5.33 -18.51 1.51
N ILE A 143 -5.96 -18.56 0.31
CA ILE A 143 -5.72 -19.57 -0.73
C ILE A 143 -5.80 -18.85 -2.07
N LEU A 144 -4.70 -18.23 -2.50
CA LEU A 144 -4.65 -17.43 -3.71
C LEU A 144 -4.51 -18.32 -4.97
N PRO A 145 -5.35 -18.15 -6.00
CA PRO A 145 -5.30 -18.97 -7.20
C PRO A 145 -4.22 -18.52 -8.19
N PHE A 146 -3.05 -18.10 -7.67
CA PHE A 146 -2.00 -17.50 -8.51
C PHE A 146 -0.67 -18.24 -8.40
N ARG A 147 0.13 -18.10 -9.44
CA ARG A 147 1.56 -18.46 -9.41
C ARG A 147 2.37 -17.28 -8.91
N ARG A 148 3.65 -17.49 -8.60
CA ARG A 148 4.60 -16.43 -8.22
C ARG A 148 4.84 -15.46 -9.39
N ALA A 149 4.01 -14.42 -9.48
CA ALA A 149 3.98 -13.50 -10.60
C ALA A 149 3.97 -12.01 -10.20
N PHE A 150 3.64 -11.70 -8.95
CA PHE A 150 3.50 -10.32 -8.49
C PHE A 150 4.81 -9.74 -7.99
N ASP A 151 5.04 -8.45 -8.29
CA ASP A 151 6.19 -7.71 -7.80
C ASP A 151 5.96 -7.23 -6.36
N ALA A 152 4.70 -6.96 -6.00
CA ALA A 152 4.30 -6.59 -4.65
C ALA A 152 2.87 -7.03 -4.35
N ALA A 153 2.55 -7.11 -3.04
CA ALA A 153 1.17 -7.12 -2.56
C ALA A 153 0.93 -5.93 -1.63
N VAL A 154 -0.29 -5.39 -1.68
CA VAL A 154 -0.70 -4.28 -0.82
C VAL A 154 -2.18 -4.42 -0.47
N GLY A 155 -2.55 -4.22 0.81
CA GLY A 155 -3.93 -4.36 1.20
C GLY A 155 -4.26 -3.71 2.54
N ASP A 156 -5.56 -3.50 2.76
CA ASP A 156 -6.15 -3.08 4.03
C ASP A 156 -6.84 -4.31 4.62
N ALA A 157 -6.23 -4.95 5.61
CA ALA A 157 -6.78 -6.16 6.20
C ALA A 157 -8.14 -5.89 6.85
N PRO A 158 -9.07 -6.84 6.80
CA PRO A 158 -10.44 -6.62 7.27
C PRO A 158 -10.50 -6.28 8.76
N TYR A 159 -11.36 -5.31 9.10
CA TYR A 159 -11.57 -4.81 10.47
C TYR A 159 -12.76 -5.54 11.13
N GLY A 160 -12.50 -6.60 11.92
CA GLY A 160 -13.41 -7.19 12.89
C GLY A 160 -14.89 -7.27 12.46
N ARG A 161 -15.79 -6.65 13.24
CA ARG A 161 -17.26 -6.77 13.14
C ARG A 161 -17.89 -6.34 11.80
N MET A 162 -17.18 -5.72 10.89
CA MET A 162 -17.71 -5.26 9.59
C MET A 162 -17.19 -6.09 8.41
N SER A 163 -16.35 -7.07 8.64
CA SER A 163 -15.89 -8.02 7.62
C SER A 163 -16.64 -9.34 7.70
N VAL A 164 -16.79 -10.01 6.59
CA VAL A 164 -17.44 -11.35 6.49
C VAL A 164 -16.67 -12.41 7.31
N VAL A 165 -15.47 -12.08 7.78
CA VAL A 165 -14.65 -12.93 8.63
C VAL A 165 -14.94 -12.61 10.09
N GLU A 166 -15.91 -13.28 10.70
CA GLU A 166 -16.05 -13.34 12.15
C GLU A 166 -14.89 -14.18 12.69
N GLY A 167 -14.02 -13.59 13.51
CA GLY A 167 -13.00 -14.36 14.23
C GLY A 167 -11.60 -13.74 14.25
N ASP A 168 -10.60 -14.58 14.11
CA ASP A 168 -9.20 -14.32 14.31
C ASP A 168 -8.56 -13.54 13.14
N VAL A 169 -8.52 -12.20 13.26
CA VAL A 169 -7.81 -11.32 12.29
C VAL A 169 -6.32 -11.65 12.24
N GLU A 170 -5.73 -12.03 13.36
CA GLU A 170 -4.31 -12.41 13.43
C GLU A 170 -4.04 -13.68 12.63
N GLY A 171 -4.86 -14.70 12.79
CA GLY A 171 -4.76 -15.95 12.02
C GLY A 171 -4.96 -15.72 10.53
N LEU A 172 -5.90 -14.87 10.14
CA LEU A 172 -6.10 -14.48 8.74
C LEU A 172 -4.85 -13.80 8.16
N VAL A 173 -4.29 -12.84 8.89
CA VAL A 173 -3.08 -12.12 8.45
C VAL A 173 -1.89 -13.05 8.34
N ARG A 174 -1.69 -14.00 9.27
CA ARG A 174 -0.63 -15.02 9.20
C ARG A 174 -0.79 -15.89 7.95
N GLN A 175 -1.96 -16.47 7.76
CA GLN A 175 -2.22 -17.32 6.60
C GLN A 175 -2.04 -16.56 5.29
N PHE A 176 -2.53 -15.31 5.23
CA PHE A 176 -2.29 -14.48 4.05
C PHE A 176 -0.80 -14.17 3.83
N LEU A 177 -0.03 -13.86 4.88
CA LEU A 177 1.41 -13.59 4.72
C LEU A 177 2.16 -14.82 4.19
N ASP A 178 1.85 -16.02 4.68
CA ASP A 178 2.43 -17.26 4.20
C ASP A 178 2.10 -17.48 2.72
N GLU A 179 0.83 -17.26 2.34
CA GLU A 179 0.37 -17.36 0.97
C GLU A 179 0.98 -16.29 0.06
N ALA A 180 1.04 -15.02 0.53
CA ALA A 180 1.64 -13.94 -0.21
C ALA A 180 3.11 -14.18 -0.55
N MET A 181 3.87 -14.79 0.37
CA MET A 181 5.28 -15.15 0.12
C MET A 181 5.44 -16.17 -1.01
N SER A 182 4.43 -16.97 -1.30
CA SER A 182 4.43 -17.92 -2.42
C SER A 182 4.20 -17.26 -3.77
N VAL A 183 3.39 -16.19 -3.84
CA VAL A 183 2.95 -15.55 -5.10
C VAL A 183 3.64 -14.21 -5.40
N VAL A 184 4.25 -13.57 -4.37
CA VAL A 184 4.93 -12.27 -4.48
C VAL A 184 6.45 -12.46 -4.51
N LYS A 185 7.14 -11.65 -5.32
CA LYS A 185 8.61 -11.65 -5.45
C LYS A 185 9.30 -10.60 -4.58
N GLY A 186 8.60 -9.51 -4.30
CA GLY A 186 9.14 -8.34 -3.62
C GLY A 186 8.42 -8.03 -2.32
N ARG A 187 7.84 -6.86 -2.22
CA ARG A 187 7.33 -6.30 -0.96
C ARG A 187 5.86 -6.65 -0.72
N VAL A 188 5.53 -6.93 0.54
CA VAL A 188 4.14 -7.04 1.04
C VAL A 188 3.89 -5.89 2.00
N VAL A 189 2.83 -5.11 1.78
CA VAL A 189 2.43 -3.98 2.59
C VAL A 189 1.00 -4.17 3.06
N LEU A 190 0.78 -4.17 4.37
CA LEU A 190 -0.54 -4.33 4.95
C LEU A 190 -0.88 -3.18 5.90
N ALA A 191 -2.07 -2.63 5.77
CA ALA A 191 -2.68 -1.85 6.81
C ALA A 191 -3.47 -2.79 7.73
N LEU A 192 -3.21 -2.72 9.03
CA LEU A 192 -3.75 -3.63 10.04
C LEU A 192 -4.51 -2.85 11.11
N PRO A 193 -5.62 -3.40 11.64
CA PRO A 193 -6.37 -2.79 12.75
C PRO A 193 -5.70 -2.97 14.10
N ILE A 194 -4.74 -3.87 14.20
CA ILE A 194 -4.04 -4.27 15.42
C ILE A 194 -2.54 -4.25 15.19
N TYR A 195 -1.79 -4.13 16.27
CA TYR A 195 -0.35 -4.41 16.23
C TYR A 195 -0.17 -5.92 16.07
N PHE A 196 0.63 -6.29 15.08
CA PHE A 196 0.94 -7.67 14.75
C PHE A 196 2.45 -7.84 14.79
N ASP A 197 2.93 -8.67 15.70
CA ASP A 197 4.35 -8.96 15.85
C ASP A 197 4.72 -10.20 15.04
N ALA A 198 5.58 -10.01 14.06
CA ALA A 198 6.20 -11.09 13.32
C ALA A 198 7.62 -10.67 12.93
N PRO A 199 8.63 -11.55 13.09
CA PRO A 199 10.03 -11.19 12.88
C PRO A 199 10.35 -10.59 11.50
N GLN A 200 9.56 -10.98 10.49
CA GLN A 200 9.72 -10.49 9.11
C GLN A 200 9.04 -9.15 8.85
N LEU A 201 8.28 -8.60 9.81
CA LEU A 201 7.52 -7.37 9.63
C LEU A 201 8.22 -6.17 10.28
N ARG A 202 8.33 -5.09 9.51
CA ARG A 202 8.58 -3.76 10.05
C ARG A 202 7.25 -3.00 10.11
N SER A 203 6.94 -2.39 11.23
CA SER A 203 5.64 -1.76 11.46
C SER A 203 5.79 -0.31 11.89
N CYS A 204 4.91 0.54 11.36
CA CYS A 204 4.75 1.92 11.79
C CYS A 204 3.29 2.20 12.11
N ALA A 205 3.03 2.82 13.26
CA ALA A 205 1.68 3.22 13.63
C ALA A 205 1.26 4.54 12.97
N MET A 206 0.04 4.59 12.46
CA MET A 206 -0.60 5.77 11.92
C MET A 206 -1.86 6.09 12.73
N TYR A 207 -1.87 7.25 13.37
CA TYR A 207 -3.05 7.74 14.07
C TYR A 207 -4.13 8.17 13.06
N ILE A 208 -5.35 7.73 13.27
CA ILE A 208 -6.51 8.09 12.43
C ILE A 208 -7.33 9.18 13.12
N HIS A 209 -8.08 8.83 14.17
CA HIS A 209 -8.88 9.76 14.98
C HIS A 209 -9.33 9.07 16.29
N GLY A 210 -9.76 9.84 17.28
CA GLY A 210 -10.47 9.31 18.46
C GLY A 210 -9.76 8.17 19.21
N GLY A 211 -8.41 8.12 19.20
CA GLY A 211 -7.64 7.02 19.77
C GLY A 211 -7.49 5.81 18.84
N LEU A 212 -8.05 5.84 17.63
CA LEU A 212 -7.89 4.79 16.64
C LEU A 212 -6.54 4.92 15.92
N TYR A 213 -5.81 3.84 15.88
CA TYR A 213 -4.56 3.70 15.12
C TYR A 213 -4.71 2.63 14.04
N ARG A 214 -3.98 2.84 12.95
CA ARG A 214 -3.75 1.83 11.91
C ARG A 214 -2.28 1.49 11.93
N VAL A 215 -1.95 0.21 11.93
CA VAL A 215 -0.57 -0.25 11.85
C VAL A 215 -0.26 -0.57 10.40
N ILE A 216 0.75 0.09 9.83
CA ILE A 216 1.24 -0.22 8.50
C ILE A 216 2.44 -1.15 8.66
N ALA A 217 2.29 -2.37 8.18
CA ALA A 217 3.29 -3.42 8.26
C ALA A 217 3.89 -3.68 6.88
N LEU A 218 5.21 -3.84 6.82
CA LEU A 218 5.98 -4.10 5.61
C LEU A 218 6.80 -5.38 5.79
N ALA A 219 6.67 -6.31 4.84
CA ALA A 219 7.51 -7.50 4.70
C ALA A 219 8.24 -7.49 3.36
N GLN A 220 9.39 -8.15 3.31
CA GLN A 220 10.12 -8.39 2.06
C GLN A 220 10.09 -9.90 1.75
N SER A 221 9.55 -10.28 0.61
CA SER A 221 9.62 -11.66 0.14
C SER A 221 11.05 -11.98 -0.31
N GLY A 222 11.68 -13.01 0.26
CA GLY A 222 13.01 -13.45 -0.15
C GLY A 222 14.19 -12.89 0.65
N GLY A 223 13.96 -12.15 1.73
CA GLY A 223 14.99 -11.77 2.69
C GLY A 223 15.10 -12.77 3.83
N GLY A 224 15.82 -13.87 3.61
CA GLY A 224 16.45 -14.56 4.74
C GLY A 224 17.47 -13.61 5.39
N PRO A 225 17.77 -13.73 6.70
CA PRO A 225 18.76 -12.90 7.36
C PRO A 225 20.10 -13.05 6.66
N SER A 226 20.65 -11.93 6.16
CA SER A 226 22.05 -11.82 5.73
C SER A 226 22.96 -11.70 6.93
#